data_bf0784fc87a60eba06bb20e3902135ee
#
_entry.id   bf0784fc87a60eba06bb20e3902135ee
#
_cell.length_a   1.000
_cell.length_b   1.000
_cell.length_c   1.000
_cell.angle_alpha   90.00
_cell.angle_beta   90.00
_cell.angle_gamma   90.00
#
_symmetry.space_group_name_H-M   'P 1'
#
loop_
_entity.id
_entity.type
_entity.pdbx_description
1 polymer ?
#
loop_
_entity_poly.entity_id
_entity_poly.type
_entity_poly.pdbx_seq_one_letter_code
_entity_poly.pdbx_strand_id
1 'polypeptide(L)'
;LIIKGDKIIAVDTSLNIPSEAIIHDLKGDYIYPSFIDLYSDYGLQKAKKGQYSYRPQYESSRTGAYHWNEAIHPEIDASREFVTDKKSATAYLKNGFGAVLSHVQDGILRGTGSFVLLSEKSEHENIILPKAANYFSFKKGVSKQKNPSSLMGSIALIRQTFLDAEWYSAQDNQTNLSYAAVNNNQELPNIFAVNDELDYSRVYKI
;
A
#
# COMPACT_ATOMS: atom_id res chain seq x y z
N LEU A 1 -26.03 18.30 10.62
CA LEU A 1 -24.64 17.91 10.86
C LEU A 1 -23.79 19.17 11.03
N ILE A 2 -23.03 19.27 12.14
CA ILE A 2 -22.06 20.32 12.36
C ILE A 2 -20.67 19.71 12.41
N ILE A 3 -19.74 20.27 11.61
CA ILE A 3 -18.34 19.86 11.54
C ILE A 3 -17.48 21.02 12.03
N LYS A 4 -16.50 20.72 12.88
CA LYS A 4 -15.48 21.69 13.33
C LYS A 4 -14.08 21.08 13.11
N GLY A 5 -13.32 21.66 12.18
CA GLY A 5 -12.07 21.07 11.74
C GLY A 5 -12.31 19.73 11.04
N ASP A 6 -11.73 18.67 11.58
CA ASP A 6 -11.83 17.28 11.07
C ASP A 6 -12.85 16.41 11.82
N LYS A 7 -13.64 17.01 12.73
CA LYS A 7 -14.54 16.25 13.61
C LYS A 7 -16.00 16.65 13.43
N ILE A 8 -16.88 15.64 13.42
CA ILE A 8 -18.31 15.81 13.54
C ILE A 8 -18.60 16.10 15.02
N ILE A 9 -19.15 17.27 15.33
CA ILE A 9 -19.46 17.70 16.71
C ILE A 9 -20.94 17.58 17.07
N ALA A 10 -21.83 17.58 16.09
CA ALA A 10 -23.25 17.37 16.32
C ALA A 10 -23.97 16.81 15.10
N VAL A 11 -24.91 15.91 15.33
CA VAL A 11 -25.84 15.34 14.34
C VAL A 11 -27.24 15.34 14.94
N ASP A 12 -28.13 16.17 14.42
CA ASP A 12 -29.53 16.24 14.87
C ASP A 12 -30.38 16.87 13.77
N THR A 13 -31.71 16.75 13.90
CA THR A 13 -32.70 17.39 13.04
C THR A 13 -32.90 18.89 13.37
N SER A 14 -32.61 19.29 14.60
CA SER A 14 -32.65 20.71 15.03
C SER A 14 -31.37 21.04 15.81
N LEU A 15 -30.45 21.74 15.16
CA LEU A 15 -29.18 22.15 15.72
C LEU A 15 -29.11 23.68 15.87
N ASN A 16 -28.59 24.14 17.00
CA ASN A 16 -28.20 25.54 17.14
C ASN A 16 -26.95 25.79 16.28
N ILE A 17 -27.11 26.46 15.17
CA ILE A 17 -26.05 26.75 14.22
C ILE A 17 -25.23 27.92 14.77
N PRO A 18 -23.90 27.78 14.98
CA PRO A 18 -23.05 28.89 15.36
C PRO A 18 -23.11 30.01 14.33
N SER A 19 -23.08 31.28 14.78
CA SER A 19 -23.16 32.45 13.88
C SER A 19 -22.03 32.52 12.83
N GLU A 20 -20.92 31.88 13.11
CA GLU A 20 -19.73 31.84 12.24
C GLU A 20 -19.72 30.62 11.30
N ALA A 21 -20.75 29.77 11.35
CA ALA A 21 -20.77 28.55 10.53
C ALA A 21 -21.07 28.85 9.07
N ILE A 22 -20.34 28.21 8.16
CA ILE A 22 -20.66 28.18 6.74
C ILE A 22 -21.74 27.12 6.53
N ILE A 23 -22.89 27.55 6.01
CA ILE A 23 -24.02 26.64 5.78
C ILE A 23 -23.96 26.12 4.34
N HIS A 24 -23.96 24.81 4.18
CA HIS A 24 -24.16 24.13 2.91
C HIS A 24 -25.54 23.51 2.87
N ASP A 25 -26.45 24.09 2.09
CA ASP A 25 -27.79 23.55 1.89
C ASP A 25 -27.75 22.47 0.80
N LEU A 26 -27.97 21.22 1.21
CA LEU A 26 -28.00 20.06 0.32
C LEU A 26 -29.37 19.76 -0.29
N LYS A 27 -30.38 20.63 -0.05
CA LYS A 27 -31.71 20.58 -0.67
C LYS A 27 -32.41 19.22 -0.51
N GLY A 28 -32.18 18.53 0.58
CA GLY A 28 -32.76 17.22 0.89
C GLY A 28 -31.92 16.02 0.50
N ASP A 29 -30.72 16.21 0.00
CA ASP A 29 -29.79 15.12 -0.27
C ASP A 29 -29.29 14.47 1.02
N TYR A 30 -28.91 13.19 0.93
CA TYR A 30 -28.37 12.43 2.02
C TYR A 30 -26.85 12.47 2.04
N ILE A 31 -26.26 12.52 3.24
CA ILE A 31 -24.81 12.45 3.44
C ILE A 31 -24.43 11.06 3.92
N TYR A 32 -23.50 10.43 3.21
CA TYR A 32 -22.91 9.15 3.60
C TYR A 32 -21.39 9.29 3.74
N PRO A 33 -20.73 8.48 4.61
CA PRO A 33 -19.29 8.35 4.59
C PRO A 33 -18.81 7.90 3.20
N SER A 34 -17.71 8.44 2.73
CA SER A 34 -17.11 7.99 1.47
C SER A 34 -16.54 6.58 1.60
N PHE A 35 -16.47 5.86 0.47
CA PHE A 35 -15.75 4.59 0.41
C PHE A 35 -14.24 4.82 0.49
N ILE A 36 -13.54 3.80 1.00
CA ILE A 36 -12.08 3.73 1.02
C ILE A 36 -11.68 2.48 0.23
N ASP A 37 -10.86 2.67 -0.81
CA ASP A 37 -10.27 1.54 -1.53
C ASP A 37 -8.97 1.12 -0.84
N LEU A 38 -8.92 -0.12 -0.36
CA LEU A 38 -7.76 -0.67 0.36
C LEU A 38 -6.68 -1.23 -0.58
N TYR A 39 -6.92 -1.28 -1.89
CA TYR A 39 -6.04 -1.92 -2.85
C TYR A 39 -5.91 -1.12 -4.14
N SER A 40 -5.30 0.03 -4.06
CA SER A 40 -5.14 0.96 -5.17
C SER A 40 -3.67 1.16 -5.57
N ASP A 41 -3.44 1.51 -6.83
CA ASP A 41 -2.17 2.02 -7.35
C ASP A 41 -2.26 3.52 -7.70
N TYR A 42 -3.27 4.22 -7.17
CA TYR A 42 -3.49 5.64 -7.43
C TYR A 42 -2.25 6.48 -7.11
N GLY A 43 -1.86 7.32 -8.05
CA GLY A 43 -0.71 8.22 -7.89
C GLY A 43 0.67 7.53 -7.95
N LEU A 44 0.73 6.24 -8.24
CA LEU A 44 1.98 5.49 -8.35
C LEU A 44 2.24 5.01 -9.77
N GLN A 45 3.51 4.88 -10.11
CA GLN A 45 3.88 4.33 -11.41
C GLN A 45 3.65 2.83 -11.45
N LYS A 46 2.99 2.36 -12.51
CA LYS A 46 2.81 0.92 -12.75
C LYS A 46 4.13 0.28 -13.13
N ALA A 47 4.47 -0.82 -12.48
CA ALA A 47 5.62 -1.62 -12.84
C ALA A 47 5.52 -2.10 -14.29
N LYS A 48 6.52 -1.75 -15.10
CA LYS A 48 6.54 -2.10 -16.53
C LYS A 48 7.15 -3.49 -16.72
N LYS A 49 6.39 -4.41 -17.31
CA LYS A 49 6.94 -5.68 -17.78
C LYS A 49 7.92 -5.39 -18.92
N GLY A 50 9.22 -5.59 -18.66
CA GLY A 50 10.21 -5.55 -19.71
C GLY A 50 10.09 -6.76 -20.65
N GLN A 51 10.90 -6.77 -21.75
CA GLN A 51 10.99 -7.94 -22.62
C GLN A 51 11.38 -9.17 -21.82
N TYR A 52 10.79 -10.32 -22.19
CA TYR A 52 11.11 -11.60 -21.55
C TYR A 52 12.60 -11.90 -21.76
N SER A 53 13.35 -12.00 -20.69
CA SER A 53 14.72 -12.46 -20.70
C SER A 53 14.90 -13.40 -19.52
N TYR A 54 15.47 -14.57 -19.79
CA TYR A 54 15.83 -15.50 -18.74
C TYR A 54 17.06 -14.96 -18.01
N ARG A 55 16.96 -14.85 -16.67
CA ARG A 55 18.12 -14.54 -15.81
C ARG A 55 18.42 -15.72 -14.89
N PRO A 56 19.70 -15.98 -14.63
CA PRO A 56 20.09 -16.89 -13.57
C PRO A 56 19.43 -16.50 -12.25
N GLN A 57 19.17 -17.50 -11.42
CA GLN A 57 18.37 -17.33 -10.19
C GLN A 57 18.93 -16.28 -9.22
N TYR A 58 20.23 -16.19 -9.10
CA TYR A 58 20.91 -15.33 -8.14
C TYR A 58 21.43 -14.01 -8.75
N GLU A 59 21.19 -13.79 -10.03
CA GLU A 59 21.52 -12.51 -10.66
C GLU A 59 20.35 -11.54 -10.52
N SER A 60 20.57 -10.44 -9.81
CA SER A 60 19.63 -9.35 -9.69
C SER A 60 20.03 -8.18 -10.58
N SER A 61 19.02 -7.50 -11.16
CA SER A 61 19.21 -6.21 -11.84
C SER A 61 19.36 -5.05 -10.86
N ARG A 62 19.04 -5.29 -9.59
CA ARG A 62 19.10 -4.28 -8.54
C ARG A 62 20.53 -4.18 -8.00
N THR A 63 21.05 -2.96 -7.99
CA THR A 63 22.34 -2.66 -7.37
C THR A 63 22.13 -2.08 -5.99
N GLY A 64 22.93 -2.53 -5.01
CA GLY A 64 22.85 -2.07 -3.63
C GLY A 64 22.56 -3.21 -2.63
N ALA A 65 22.42 -2.83 -1.38
CA ALA A 65 22.24 -3.75 -0.26
C ALA A 65 20.76 -4.15 -0.10
N TYR A 66 20.22 -4.84 -1.10
CA TYR A 66 18.83 -5.32 -1.13
C TYR A 66 18.75 -6.84 -1.07
N HIS A 67 17.54 -7.35 -0.89
CA HIS A 67 17.27 -8.77 -0.98
C HIS A 67 17.64 -9.32 -2.36
N TRP A 68 18.25 -10.50 -2.41
CA TRP A 68 18.73 -11.15 -3.64
C TRP A 68 17.61 -11.49 -4.64
N ASN A 69 16.39 -11.71 -4.16
CA ASN A 69 15.24 -11.99 -5.02
C ASN A 69 14.50 -10.69 -5.36
N GLU A 70 14.35 -10.43 -6.67
CA GLU A 70 13.73 -9.20 -7.19
C GLU A 70 12.23 -9.07 -6.91
N ALA A 71 11.57 -10.11 -6.42
CA ALA A 71 10.17 -10.04 -6.02
C ALA A 71 9.98 -9.60 -4.56
N ILE A 72 11.07 -9.34 -3.85
CA ILE A 72 11.07 -8.94 -2.43
C ILE A 72 11.50 -7.48 -2.34
N HIS A 73 10.55 -6.59 -2.08
CA HIS A 73 10.72 -5.13 -2.05
C HIS A 73 10.16 -4.48 -0.78
N PRO A 74 10.38 -5.01 0.43
CA PRO A 74 9.79 -4.45 1.65
C PRO A 74 10.27 -3.01 1.93
N GLU A 75 11.36 -2.57 1.33
CA GLU A 75 11.92 -1.23 1.45
C GLU A 75 11.19 -0.16 0.61
N ILE A 76 10.32 -0.56 -0.31
CA ILE A 76 9.52 0.40 -1.08
C ILE A 76 8.53 1.10 -0.14
N ASP A 77 8.52 2.42 -0.22
CA ASP A 77 7.64 3.30 0.53
C ASP A 77 6.81 4.12 -0.44
N ALA A 78 5.52 3.78 -0.56
CA ALA A 78 4.62 4.41 -1.51
C ALA A 78 4.52 5.93 -1.33
N SER A 79 4.69 6.45 -0.10
CA SER A 79 4.62 7.89 0.16
C SER A 79 5.71 8.68 -0.55
N ARG A 80 6.85 8.05 -0.84
CA ARG A 80 7.98 8.70 -1.51
C ARG A 80 7.84 8.74 -3.03
N GLU A 81 7.00 7.88 -3.58
CA GLU A 81 6.78 7.76 -5.03
C GLU A 81 5.43 8.34 -5.45
N PHE A 82 4.60 8.72 -4.49
CA PHE A 82 3.24 9.20 -4.72
C PHE A 82 3.24 10.56 -5.42
N VAL A 83 2.44 10.64 -6.49
CA VAL A 83 2.18 11.88 -7.25
C VAL A 83 0.67 12.03 -7.43
N THR A 84 0.14 13.19 -7.11
CA THR A 84 -1.30 13.48 -7.24
C THR A 84 -1.73 13.47 -8.72
N ASP A 85 -2.66 12.57 -9.07
CA ASP A 85 -3.33 12.54 -10.38
C ASP A 85 -4.76 13.05 -10.25
N LYS A 86 -4.96 14.34 -10.55
CA LYS A 86 -6.26 15.00 -10.45
C LYS A 86 -7.36 14.34 -11.30
N LYS A 87 -7.00 13.80 -12.47
CA LYS A 87 -7.97 13.16 -13.36
C LYS A 87 -8.48 11.86 -12.74
N SER A 88 -7.57 11.03 -12.25
CA SER A 88 -7.95 9.79 -11.57
C SER A 88 -8.68 10.06 -10.26
N ALA A 89 -8.23 11.05 -9.45
CA ALA A 89 -8.95 11.46 -8.24
C ALA A 89 -10.39 11.84 -8.50
N THR A 90 -10.65 12.67 -9.53
CA THR A 90 -12.01 13.04 -9.92
C THR A 90 -12.86 11.84 -10.31
N ALA A 91 -12.28 10.84 -10.98
CA ALA A 91 -12.99 9.61 -11.34
C ALA A 91 -13.38 8.77 -10.11
N TYR A 92 -12.48 8.62 -9.14
CA TYR A 92 -12.77 7.97 -7.87
C TYR A 92 -13.86 8.69 -7.06
N LEU A 93 -13.75 10.03 -6.94
CA LEU A 93 -14.73 10.86 -6.22
C LEU A 93 -16.15 10.74 -6.80
N LYS A 94 -16.28 10.70 -8.13
CA LYS A 94 -17.57 10.48 -8.82
C LYS A 94 -18.21 9.13 -8.49
N ASN A 95 -17.42 8.15 -8.11
CA ASN A 95 -17.87 6.82 -7.69
C ASN A 95 -18.02 6.69 -6.15
N GLY A 96 -17.90 7.78 -5.40
CA GLY A 96 -18.11 7.83 -3.96
C GLY A 96 -16.88 7.46 -3.13
N PHE A 97 -15.69 7.29 -3.71
CA PHE A 97 -14.46 7.07 -2.96
C PHE A 97 -13.86 8.41 -2.55
N GLY A 98 -13.52 8.58 -1.28
CA GLY A 98 -12.89 9.80 -0.75
C GLY A 98 -11.41 9.62 -0.43
N ALA A 99 -10.98 8.38 -0.22
CA ALA A 99 -9.60 8.04 0.10
C ALA A 99 -9.24 6.64 -0.41
N VAL A 100 -7.95 6.38 -0.56
CA VAL A 100 -7.42 5.07 -0.95
C VAL A 100 -6.17 4.72 -0.15
N LEU A 101 -5.88 3.41 0.00
CA LEU A 101 -4.58 2.91 0.37
C LEU A 101 -3.82 2.60 -0.92
N SER A 102 -2.87 3.46 -1.26
CA SER A 102 -2.08 3.34 -2.48
C SER A 102 -0.77 2.61 -2.20
N HIS A 103 -0.45 1.60 -3.02
CA HIS A 103 0.79 0.82 -2.91
C HIS A 103 1.31 0.38 -4.28
N VAL A 104 2.59 0.10 -4.39
CA VAL A 104 3.20 -0.46 -5.61
C VAL A 104 2.74 -1.90 -5.79
N GLN A 105 1.99 -2.18 -6.88
CA GLN A 105 1.38 -3.49 -7.14
C GLN A 105 2.35 -4.43 -7.86
N ASP A 106 3.56 -4.57 -7.36
CA ASP A 106 4.59 -5.45 -7.93
C ASP A 106 5.30 -6.29 -6.86
N GLY A 107 5.65 -7.51 -7.22
CA GLY A 107 6.38 -8.43 -6.35
C GLY A 107 5.52 -9.19 -5.32
N ILE A 108 6.23 -9.94 -4.48
CA ILE A 108 5.67 -10.78 -3.40
C ILE A 108 5.59 -9.98 -2.11
N LEU A 109 6.70 -9.40 -1.65
CA LEU A 109 6.72 -8.35 -0.64
C LEU A 109 6.82 -7.01 -1.38
N ARG A 110 5.79 -6.16 -1.24
CA ARG A 110 5.61 -4.96 -2.08
C ARG A 110 5.96 -3.65 -1.38
N GLY A 111 6.41 -3.76 -0.13
CA GLY A 111 6.68 -2.60 0.71
C GLY A 111 5.43 -2.04 1.38
N THR A 112 5.49 -0.77 1.77
CA THR A 112 4.41 -0.10 2.49
C THR A 112 3.53 0.71 1.56
N GLY A 113 2.21 0.65 1.81
CA GLY A 113 1.24 1.53 1.19
C GLY A 113 0.94 2.74 2.05
N SER A 114 0.47 3.80 1.40
CA SER A 114 0.12 5.07 2.02
C SER A 114 -1.39 5.30 1.98
N PHE A 115 -1.96 5.82 3.06
CA PHE A 115 -3.33 6.27 3.08
C PHE A 115 -3.38 7.71 2.57
N VAL A 116 -4.07 7.91 1.44
CA VAL A 116 -4.12 9.19 0.75
C VAL A 116 -5.56 9.63 0.46
N LEU A 117 -5.79 10.94 0.55
CA LEU A 117 -7.05 11.55 0.15
C LEU A 117 -7.10 11.73 -1.37
N LEU A 118 -8.28 11.60 -1.90
CA LEU A 118 -8.57 11.87 -3.30
C LEU A 118 -8.96 13.34 -3.45
N SER A 119 -7.98 14.23 -3.58
CA SER A 119 -8.22 15.66 -3.75
C SER A 119 -7.27 16.27 -4.78
N GLU A 120 -7.50 17.53 -5.14
CA GLU A 120 -6.64 18.26 -6.08
C GLU A 120 -5.47 18.99 -5.38
N LYS A 121 -5.28 18.75 -4.09
CA LYS A 121 -4.22 19.36 -3.29
C LYS A 121 -2.85 18.77 -3.63
N SER A 122 -1.82 19.30 -2.99
CA SER A 122 -0.45 18.80 -3.11
C SER A 122 -0.28 17.42 -2.44
N GLU A 123 0.77 16.71 -2.80
CA GLU A 123 1.05 15.36 -2.32
C GLU A 123 1.10 15.29 -0.79
N HIS A 124 1.81 16.21 -0.15
CA HIS A 124 1.95 16.24 1.31
C HIS A 124 0.66 16.57 2.07
N GLU A 125 -0.30 17.26 1.43
CA GLU A 125 -1.62 17.50 2.01
C GLU A 125 -2.56 16.31 1.81
N ASN A 126 -2.33 15.52 0.75
CA ASN A 126 -3.13 14.34 0.45
C ASN A 126 -2.67 13.11 1.24
N ILE A 127 -1.39 13.00 1.57
CA ILE A 127 -0.87 11.86 2.35
C ILE A 127 -1.23 12.04 3.82
N ILE A 128 -2.15 11.23 4.32
CA ILE A 128 -2.59 11.24 5.73
C ILE A 128 -1.73 10.32 6.59
N LEU A 129 -1.43 9.11 6.08
CA LEU A 129 -0.54 8.15 6.72
C LEU A 129 0.49 7.68 5.70
N PRO A 130 1.76 8.09 5.84
CA PRO A 130 2.80 7.68 4.90
C PRO A 130 3.00 6.17 4.84
N LYS A 131 2.90 5.49 5.98
CA LYS A 131 3.00 4.05 6.10
C LYS A 131 1.77 3.51 6.80
N ALA A 132 0.79 3.05 6.03
CA ALA A 132 -0.49 2.58 6.56
C ALA A 132 -0.55 1.06 6.72
N ALA A 133 0.08 0.30 5.84
CA ALA A 133 0.09 -1.16 5.85
C ALA A 133 1.24 -1.71 5.02
N ASN A 134 1.64 -2.97 5.29
CA ASN A 134 2.50 -3.76 4.41
C ASN A 134 1.66 -4.49 3.37
N TYR A 135 2.18 -4.62 2.15
CA TYR A 135 1.48 -5.29 1.06
C TYR A 135 2.20 -6.53 0.56
N PHE A 136 1.44 -7.59 0.36
CA PHE A 136 1.93 -8.91 -0.04
C PHE A 136 1.11 -9.49 -1.18
N SER A 137 1.73 -10.44 -1.91
CA SER A 137 1.08 -11.24 -2.94
C SER A 137 1.83 -12.56 -3.11
N PHE A 138 1.18 -13.55 -3.73
CA PHE A 138 1.88 -14.75 -4.17
C PHE A 138 2.47 -14.63 -5.58
N LYS A 139 2.29 -13.47 -6.24
CA LYS A 139 2.78 -13.22 -7.61
C LYS A 139 4.09 -12.47 -7.58
N LYS A 140 5.12 -12.98 -8.27
CA LYS A 140 6.45 -12.37 -8.33
C LYS A 140 6.52 -11.07 -9.14
N GLY A 141 5.42 -10.63 -9.76
CA GLY A 141 5.36 -9.38 -10.49
C GLY A 141 6.21 -9.38 -11.76
N VAL A 142 6.98 -8.31 -11.96
CA VAL A 142 7.84 -8.11 -13.16
C VAL A 142 9.21 -8.76 -13.04
N SER A 143 9.54 -9.40 -11.90
CA SER A 143 10.82 -10.08 -11.70
C SER A 143 11.14 -11.06 -12.83
N LYS A 144 12.37 -10.98 -13.36
CA LYS A 144 12.88 -11.83 -14.43
C LYS A 144 13.58 -13.09 -13.93
N GLN A 145 13.79 -13.20 -12.63
CA GLN A 145 14.38 -14.40 -12.04
C GLN A 145 13.45 -15.60 -12.21
N LYS A 146 14.03 -16.80 -12.37
CA LYS A 146 13.27 -18.03 -12.60
C LYS A 146 12.35 -18.34 -11.41
N ASN A 147 12.84 -18.21 -10.19
CA ASN A 147 12.10 -18.54 -8.97
C ASN A 147 11.70 -17.27 -8.17
N PRO A 148 10.59 -17.34 -7.41
CA PRO A 148 9.68 -18.46 -7.34
C PRO A 148 8.84 -18.61 -8.62
N SER A 149 8.58 -19.87 -9.02
CA SER A 149 7.75 -20.21 -10.18
C SER A 149 6.43 -20.87 -9.78
N SER A 150 6.22 -21.06 -8.48
CA SER A 150 5.02 -21.71 -7.92
C SER A 150 4.54 -21.00 -6.67
N LEU A 151 3.28 -21.22 -6.32
CA LEU A 151 2.67 -20.72 -5.09
C LEU A 151 3.45 -21.18 -3.84
N MET A 152 3.82 -22.47 -3.78
CA MET A 152 4.61 -23.00 -2.64
C MET A 152 5.98 -22.35 -2.54
N GLY A 153 6.62 -22.06 -3.68
CA GLY A 153 7.86 -21.31 -3.74
C GLY A 153 7.70 -19.88 -3.22
N SER A 154 6.58 -19.20 -3.53
CA SER A 154 6.28 -17.87 -3.01
C SER A 154 6.08 -17.88 -1.49
N ILE A 155 5.35 -18.87 -0.96
CA ILE A 155 5.16 -19.05 0.48
C ILE A 155 6.49 -19.32 1.19
N ALA A 156 7.30 -20.22 0.63
CA ALA A 156 8.62 -20.53 1.19
C ALA A 156 9.54 -19.29 1.20
N LEU A 157 9.51 -18.50 0.13
CA LEU A 157 10.30 -17.27 0.04
C LEU A 157 9.86 -16.23 1.06
N ILE A 158 8.54 -16.05 1.27
CA ILE A 158 8.01 -15.15 2.31
C ILE A 158 8.55 -15.57 3.68
N ARG A 159 8.35 -16.84 4.07
CA ARG A 159 8.80 -17.36 5.36
C ARG A 159 10.30 -17.22 5.54
N GLN A 160 11.08 -17.57 4.51
CA GLN A 160 12.53 -17.43 4.56
C GLN A 160 12.94 -15.97 4.74
N THR A 161 12.27 -15.03 4.05
CA THR A 161 12.56 -13.60 4.18
C THR A 161 12.35 -13.10 5.62
N PHE A 162 11.28 -13.54 6.30
CA PHE A 162 11.05 -13.18 7.69
C PHE A 162 12.10 -13.78 8.64
N LEU A 163 12.46 -15.05 8.46
CA LEU A 163 13.53 -15.68 9.26
C LEU A 163 14.89 -15.02 9.04
N ASP A 164 15.21 -14.68 7.78
CA ASP A 164 16.44 -13.97 7.45
C ASP A 164 16.45 -12.55 8.02
N ALA A 165 15.31 -11.86 8.04
CA ALA A 165 15.17 -10.54 8.64
C ALA A 165 15.32 -10.59 10.18
N GLU A 166 14.77 -11.62 10.84
CA GLU A 166 14.96 -11.88 12.26
C GLU A 166 16.43 -12.11 12.56
N TRP A 167 17.09 -13.02 11.83
CA TRP A 167 18.52 -13.26 11.96
C TRP A 167 19.34 -11.99 11.74
N TYR A 168 18.98 -11.19 10.73
CA TYR A 168 19.65 -9.92 10.39
C TYR A 168 19.58 -8.92 11.55
N SER A 169 18.52 -8.91 12.34
CA SER A 169 18.39 -7.99 13.50
C SER A 169 19.48 -8.17 14.56
N ALA A 170 20.10 -9.33 14.59
CA ALA A 170 21.20 -9.67 15.51
C ALA A 170 22.60 -9.42 14.91
N GLN A 171 22.69 -8.84 13.68
CA GLN A 171 23.97 -8.62 13.00
C GLN A 171 24.37 -7.15 13.02
N ASP A 172 25.54 -6.82 13.55
CA ASP A 172 26.03 -5.43 13.67
C ASP A 172 26.77 -4.92 12.43
N ASN A 173 27.23 -5.80 11.54
CA ASN A 173 28.23 -5.46 10.51
C ASN A 173 27.72 -5.64 9.06
N GLN A 174 26.44 -5.87 8.86
CA GLN A 174 25.89 -6.05 7.51
C GLN A 174 24.80 -5.02 7.26
N THR A 175 24.76 -4.47 6.03
CA THR A 175 23.68 -3.58 5.60
C THR A 175 22.79 -4.32 4.61
N ASN A 176 21.51 -4.46 4.92
CA ASN A 176 20.50 -4.94 4.01
C ASN A 176 19.21 -4.14 4.21
N LEU A 177 18.89 -3.29 3.22
CA LEU A 177 17.75 -2.36 3.31
C LEU A 177 16.40 -3.10 3.31
N SER A 178 16.34 -4.25 2.63
CA SER A 178 15.11 -5.05 2.59
C SER A 178 14.82 -5.70 3.95
N TYR A 179 15.81 -6.32 4.59
CA TYR A 179 15.62 -6.92 5.92
C TYR A 179 15.37 -5.86 6.99
N ALA A 180 16.09 -4.73 6.92
CA ALA A 180 15.83 -3.60 7.80
C ALA A 180 14.38 -3.10 7.68
N ALA A 181 13.85 -3.02 6.46
CA ALA A 181 12.47 -2.59 6.23
C ALA A 181 11.45 -3.61 6.77
N VAL A 182 11.68 -4.92 6.61
CA VAL A 182 10.84 -5.96 7.24
C VAL A 182 10.77 -5.75 8.75
N ASN A 183 11.93 -5.59 9.40
CA ASN A 183 11.99 -5.42 10.85
C ASN A 183 11.34 -4.11 11.33
N ASN A 184 11.56 -3.02 10.61
CA ASN A 184 11.02 -1.70 10.99
C ASN A 184 9.50 -1.57 10.79
N ASN A 185 8.90 -2.41 9.95
CA ASN A 185 7.49 -2.32 9.60
C ASN A 185 6.64 -3.46 10.21
N GLN A 186 7.16 -4.22 11.18
CA GLN A 186 6.47 -5.38 11.79
C GLN A 186 5.14 -5.02 12.45
N GLU A 187 5.03 -3.83 13.02
CA GLU A 187 3.82 -3.37 13.72
C GLU A 187 2.70 -2.91 12.76
N LEU A 188 2.99 -2.78 11.47
CA LEU A 188 1.99 -2.36 10.49
C LEU A 188 1.05 -3.52 10.15
N PRO A 189 -0.23 -3.23 9.87
CA PRO A 189 -1.15 -4.22 9.33
C PRO A 189 -0.62 -4.84 8.03
N ASN A 190 -0.89 -6.12 7.82
CA ASN A 190 -0.49 -6.85 6.63
C ASN A 190 -1.69 -7.07 5.70
N ILE A 191 -1.61 -6.60 4.46
CA ILE A 191 -2.63 -6.77 3.43
C ILE A 191 -2.10 -7.69 2.34
N PHE A 192 -2.78 -8.83 2.15
CA PHE A 192 -2.46 -9.81 1.13
C PHE A 192 -3.42 -9.73 -0.05
N ALA A 193 -2.88 -9.65 -1.25
CA ALA A 193 -3.65 -9.87 -2.48
C ALA A 193 -3.85 -11.37 -2.70
N VAL A 194 -5.09 -11.83 -2.53
CA VAL A 194 -5.52 -13.21 -2.71
C VAL A 194 -6.52 -13.32 -3.86
N ASN A 195 -6.58 -14.48 -4.54
CA ASN A 195 -7.49 -14.67 -5.67
C ASN A 195 -8.68 -15.60 -5.32
N ASP A 196 -8.56 -16.44 -4.30
CA ASP A 196 -9.57 -17.42 -3.92
C ASP A 196 -9.52 -17.77 -2.42
N GLU A 197 -10.46 -18.56 -1.96
CA GLU A 197 -10.59 -19.01 -0.58
C GLU A 197 -9.39 -19.85 -0.09
N LEU A 198 -8.78 -20.61 -1.01
CA LEU A 198 -7.61 -21.43 -0.68
C LEU A 198 -6.38 -20.55 -0.46
N ASP A 199 -6.23 -19.46 -1.22
CA ASP A 199 -5.17 -18.49 -1.01
C ASP A 199 -5.33 -17.79 0.35
N TYR A 200 -6.56 -17.42 0.73
CA TYR A 200 -6.84 -16.87 2.07
C TYR A 200 -6.42 -17.86 3.18
N SER A 201 -6.81 -19.13 3.06
CA SER A 201 -6.45 -20.15 4.04
C SER A 201 -4.94 -20.38 4.14
N ARG A 202 -4.19 -20.17 3.05
CA ARG A 202 -2.72 -20.25 3.03
C ARG A 202 -2.08 -19.05 3.71
N VAL A 203 -2.60 -17.84 3.46
CA VAL A 203 -2.12 -16.60 4.12
C VAL A 203 -2.23 -16.73 5.63
N TYR A 204 -3.36 -17.25 6.13
CA TYR A 204 -3.59 -17.43 7.57
C TYR A 204 -2.54 -18.34 8.25
N LYS A 205 -1.80 -19.15 7.49
CA LYS A 205 -0.76 -20.06 7.99
C LYS A 205 0.66 -19.53 7.82
N ILE A 206 0.84 -18.36 7.23
CA ILE A 206 2.15 -17.72 7.03
C ILE A 206 2.51 -16.91 8.28
#